data_ce32b43876248065448781d75cb89c02
#
_entry.id   ce32b43876248065448781d75cb89c02
#
_cell.length_a   1.000
_cell.length_b   1.000
_cell.length_c   1.000
_cell.angle_alpha   90.00
_cell.angle_beta   90.00
_cell.angle_gamma   90.00
#
_symmetry.space_group_name_H-M   'P 1'
#
loop_
_entity.id
_entity.type
_entity.pdbx_description
1 polymer ?
#
loop_
_entity_poly.entity_id
_entity_poly.type
_entity_poly.pdbx_seq_one_letter_code
_entity_poly.pdbx_strand_id
1 'polypeptide(L)'
;VSQQESAVSTLDCCLFTDFAGRDNLTKDLLQLPLNGMTTRRWIYIVPPTGEPVKILHKIEPHALDSLPGEYKIFYSSQQELKAALSQYKDKTLALLWDPDLPVISTVDGGFITLLQKEGITITSAAKLLQRYKGILSAVSIQSQERAAALLYKIIYDTWDFICQHYRSKEPLNERAVQIFILEQFYKYKLTTNHSPVVAFGAHTGDPHYEVPEDGGKIAEEGDIIQLDIWAKERLADDGQGGVSA
;
A
#
# COMPACT_ATOMS: atom_id res chain seq x y z
N VAL A 1 -21.54 -24.42 -19.94
CA VAL A 1 -20.17 -24.35 -19.43
C VAL A 1 -19.24 -24.80 -20.55
N SER A 2 -18.98 -23.96 -21.50
CA SER A 2 -17.88 -24.14 -22.48
C SER A 2 -17.88 -22.95 -23.41
N GLN A 3 -16.77 -22.25 -23.54
CA GLN A 3 -16.41 -21.16 -24.46
C GLN A 3 -16.06 -19.81 -23.79
N GLN A 4 -15.20 -19.84 -22.78
CA GLN A 4 -14.47 -18.64 -22.36
C GLN A 4 -12.98 -18.93 -22.04
N GLU A 5 -12.43 -19.95 -22.65
CA GLU A 5 -10.98 -20.25 -22.65
C GLU A 5 -10.32 -19.89 -23.97
N SER A 6 -10.53 -18.69 -24.47
CA SER A 6 -9.80 -18.29 -25.67
C SER A 6 -9.58 -16.78 -25.67
N ALA A 7 -8.51 -16.39 -25.14
CA ALA A 7 -7.54 -15.37 -25.50
C ALA A 7 -6.65 -15.12 -24.27
N VAL A 8 -5.77 -16.04 -24.00
CA VAL A 8 -4.51 -15.67 -23.35
C VAL A 8 -3.83 -14.76 -24.36
N SER A 9 -4.15 -13.47 -24.33
CA SER A 9 -3.34 -12.46 -25.00
C SER A 9 -1.93 -12.70 -24.49
N THR A 10 -1.03 -13.08 -25.36
CA THR A 10 0.36 -13.32 -25.02
C THR A 10 0.91 -12.03 -24.43
N LEU A 11 1.07 -12.01 -23.10
CA LEU A 11 1.68 -10.89 -22.40
C LEU A 11 3.14 -10.80 -22.86
N ASP A 12 3.51 -9.67 -23.44
CA ASP A 12 4.89 -9.46 -23.88
C ASP A 12 5.80 -9.00 -22.74
N CYS A 13 5.33 -8.06 -21.90
CA CYS A 13 6.12 -7.52 -20.77
C CYS A 13 5.22 -7.01 -19.64
N CYS A 14 5.80 -6.87 -18.45
CA CYS A 14 5.24 -6.04 -17.38
C CYS A 14 5.92 -4.67 -17.41
N LEU A 15 5.13 -3.61 -17.31
CA LEU A 15 5.62 -2.23 -17.22
C LEU A 15 5.27 -1.65 -15.86
N PHE A 16 6.29 -1.27 -15.10
CA PHE A 16 6.18 -0.52 -13.86
C PHE A 16 6.63 0.91 -14.09
N THR A 17 5.96 1.86 -13.50
CA THR A 17 6.29 3.29 -13.68
C THR A 17 5.81 4.09 -12.49
N ASP A 18 6.51 5.18 -12.19
CA ASP A 18 6.06 6.20 -11.26
C ASP A 18 6.43 7.59 -11.80
N PHE A 19 5.69 8.58 -11.37
CA PHE A 19 5.95 9.99 -11.64
C PHE A 19 5.81 10.80 -10.36
N ALA A 20 6.87 11.50 -9.99
CA ALA A 20 6.95 12.35 -8.80
C ALA A 20 6.69 11.60 -7.47
N GLY A 21 7.06 10.32 -7.40
CA GLY A 21 6.98 9.54 -6.18
C GLY A 21 5.57 9.19 -5.70
N ARG A 22 4.57 9.24 -6.58
CA ARG A 22 3.15 9.10 -6.20
C ARG A 22 2.66 7.66 -6.06
N ASP A 23 3.33 6.70 -6.70
CA ASP A 23 2.90 5.30 -6.73
C ASP A 23 3.60 4.47 -5.65
N ASN A 24 3.04 4.47 -4.46
CA ASN A 24 3.53 3.67 -3.35
C ASN A 24 3.34 2.16 -3.59
N LEU A 25 2.32 1.76 -4.35
CA LEU A 25 2.07 0.36 -4.67
C LEU A 25 3.19 -0.22 -5.54
N THR A 26 3.58 0.50 -6.60
CA THR A 26 4.71 0.12 -7.45
C THR A 26 6.03 0.10 -6.66
N LYS A 27 6.28 1.11 -5.81
CA LYS A 27 7.49 1.14 -4.99
C LYS A 27 7.57 -0.05 -4.05
N ASP A 28 6.50 -0.35 -3.36
CA ASP A 28 6.42 -1.47 -2.43
C ASP A 28 6.58 -2.82 -3.17
N LEU A 29 5.91 -3.00 -4.32
CA LEU A 29 6.05 -4.20 -5.14
C LEU A 29 7.50 -4.45 -5.61
N LEU A 30 8.20 -3.38 -5.99
CA LEU A 30 9.59 -3.42 -6.44
C LEU A 30 10.60 -3.27 -5.29
N GLN A 31 10.15 -3.15 -4.05
CA GLN A 31 10.99 -2.93 -2.87
C GLN A 31 11.90 -1.68 -3.00
N LEU A 32 11.38 -0.64 -3.63
CA LEU A 32 12.09 0.63 -3.76
C LEU A 32 11.93 1.46 -2.47
N PRO A 33 12.94 2.28 -2.10
CA PRO A 33 12.83 3.16 -0.94
C PRO A 33 11.63 4.11 -1.09
N LEU A 34 10.71 4.11 -0.11
CA LEU A 34 9.54 5.00 -0.11
C LEU A 34 9.94 6.47 -0.04
N ASN A 35 11.05 6.78 0.64
CA ASN A 35 11.59 8.13 0.81
C ASN A 35 12.50 8.57 -0.33
N GLY A 36 12.70 7.74 -1.36
CA GLY A 36 13.47 8.12 -2.54
C GLY A 36 12.77 9.23 -3.32
N MET A 37 13.40 10.40 -3.42
CA MET A 37 12.86 11.51 -4.19
C MET A 37 13.08 11.28 -5.69
N THR A 38 12.01 11.02 -6.42
CA THR A 38 11.98 11.05 -7.88
C THR A 38 10.96 12.07 -8.32
N THR A 39 11.37 13.00 -9.22
CA THR A 39 10.51 14.06 -9.71
C THR A 39 10.11 13.85 -11.17
N ARG A 40 10.78 12.95 -11.85
CA ARG A 40 10.53 12.61 -13.25
C ARG A 40 10.02 11.19 -13.37
N ARG A 41 9.34 10.93 -14.48
CA ARG A 41 8.87 9.57 -14.78
C ARG A 41 10.05 8.66 -14.99
N TRP A 42 10.02 7.54 -14.31
CA TRP A 42 10.83 6.39 -14.65
C TRP A 42 9.93 5.24 -15.11
N ILE A 43 10.48 4.36 -15.93
CA ILE A 43 9.77 3.19 -16.45
C ILE A 43 10.71 2.00 -16.32
N TYR A 44 10.19 0.91 -15.80
CA TYR A 44 10.88 -0.36 -15.64
C TYR A 44 10.08 -1.43 -16.38
N ILE A 45 10.67 -2.01 -17.43
CA ILE A 45 10.01 -2.99 -18.27
C ILE A 45 10.67 -4.34 -18.06
N VAL A 46 9.88 -5.31 -17.62
CA VAL A 46 10.31 -6.67 -17.32
C VAL A 46 9.73 -7.61 -18.36
N PRO A 47 10.56 -8.15 -19.26
CA PRO A 47 10.13 -9.16 -20.23
C PRO A 47 9.94 -10.53 -19.53
N PRO A 48 9.21 -11.48 -20.15
CA PRO A 48 9.09 -12.84 -19.63
C PRO A 48 10.42 -13.58 -19.54
N THR A 49 11.35 -13.22 -20.40
CA THR A 49 12.71 -13.77 -20.48
C THR A 49 13.67 -12.68 -20.93
N GLY A 50 14.90 -12.72 -20.43
CA GLY A 50 15.93 -11.72 -20.77
C GLY A 50 16.06 -10.62 -19.71
N GLU A 51 16.81 -9.58 -20.05
CA GLU A 51 17.14 -8.48 -19.14
C GLU A 51 16.04 -7.41 -19.11
N PRO A 52 15.70 -6.90 -17.92
CA PRO A 52 14.82 -5.75 -17.80
C PRO A 52 15.41 -4.48 -18.42
N VAL A 53 14.53 -3.58 -18.85
CA VAL A 53 14.89 -2.29 -19.43
C VAL A 53 14.46 -1.17 -18.51
N LYS A 54 15.38 -0.24 -18.23
CA LYS A 54 15.16 0.96 -17.43
C LYS A 54 15.10 2.18 -18.36
N ILE A 55 13.97 2.89 -18.41
CA ILE A 55 13.84 4.15 -19.14
C ILE A 55 13.79 5.28 -18.10
N LEU A 56 14.81 6.13 -18.10
CA LEU A 56 15.09 7.09 -17.05
C LEU A 56 15.24 8.51 -17.60
N HIS A 57 14.81 9.50 -16.85
CA HIS A 57 15.12 10.88 -17.20
C HIS A 57 16.59 11.18 -16.90
N LYS A 58 17.25 11.95 -17.79
CA LYS A 58 18.70 12.26 -17.68
C LYS A 58 19.12 12.91 -16.38
N ILE A 59 18.21 13.63 -15.70
CA ILE A 59 18.53 14.27 -14.41
C ILE A 59 18.42 13.30 -13.22
N GLU A 60 17.84 12.12 -13.39
CA GLU A 60 17.67 11.07 -12.37
C GLU A 60 18.18 9.70 -12.87
N PRO A 61 19.47 9.64 -13.30
CA PRO A 61 20.01 8.46 -13.98
C PRO A 61 20.15 7.24 -13.08
N HIS A 62 20.02 7.41 -11.76
CA HIS A 62 20.23 6.40 -10.73
C HIS A 62 18.94 5.95 -10.04
N ALA A 63 17.77 6.43 -10.50
CA ALA A 63 16.49 6.19 -9.82
C ALA A 63 16.13 4.69 -9.63
N LEU A 64 16.65 3.81 -10.48
CA LEU A 64 16.36 2.36 -10.44
C LEU A 64 17.65 1.51 -10.29
N ASP A 65 18.72 2.03 -9.70
CA ASP A 65 20.00 1.32 -9.60
C ASP A 65 19.92 0.09 -8.67
N SER A 66 18.97 0.07 -7.72
CA SER A 66 18.71 -1.07 -6.86
C SER A 66 18.01 -2.25 -7.57
N LEU A 67 17.42 -2.03 -8.74
CA LEU A 67 16.73 -3.07 -9.49
C LEU A 67 17.66 -3.80 -10.45
N PRO A 68 17.40 -5.08 -10.76
CA PRO A 68 18.10 -5.83 -11.79
C PRO A 68 18.07 -5.15 -13.17
N GLY A 69 19.00 -5.55 -14.05
CA GLY A 69 19.11 -5.07 -15.43
C GLY A 69 20.03 -3.86 -15.57
N GLU A 70 21.00 -4.01 -16.46
CA GLU A 70 22.02 -2.96 -16.73
C GLU A 70 21.63 -2.05 -17.91
N TYR A 71 20.65 -2.48 -18.73
CA TYR A 71 20.26 -1.71 -19.92
C TYR A 71 19.42 -0.51 -19.56
N LYS A 72 19.97 0.70 -19.82
CA LYS A 72 19.33 1.99 -19.53
C LYS A 72 19.14 2.79 -20.82
N ILE A 73 17.93 3.32 -20.99
CA ILE A 73 17.58 4.30 -22.02
C ILE A 73 17.30 5.64 -21.33
N PHE A 74 17.97 6.68 -21.76
CA PHE A 74 17.81 8.01 -21.16
C PHE A 74 17.01 8.94 -22.06
N TYR A 75 16.11 9.71 -21.43
CA TYR A 75 15.33 10.74 -22.10
C TYR A 75 15.39 12.08 -21.35
N SER A 76 15.15 13.18 -22.04
CA SER A 76 15.04 14.53 -21.48
C SER A 76 13.86 15.31 -22.06
N SER A 77 13.18 14.77 -23.06
CA SER A 77 12.01 15.36 -23.71
C SER A 77 10.91 14.32 -23.92
N GLN A 78 9.69 14.78 -24.15
CA GLN A 78 8.58 13.92 -24.52
C GLN A 78 8.82 13.17 -25.83
N GLN A 79 9.54 13.79 -26.76
CA GLN A 79 9.88 13.15 -28.04
C GLN A 79 10.86 11.99 -27.82
N GLU A 80 11.88 12.17 -26.98
CA GLU A 80 12.82 11.08 -26.63
C GLU A 80 12.13 9.98 -25.86
N LEU A 81 11.19 10.29 -24.95
CA LEU A 81 10.40 9.29 -24.26
C LEU A 81 9.57 8.45 -25.21
N LYS A 82 8.89 9.08 -26.18
CA LYS A 82 8.13 8.39 -27.22
C LYS A 82 9.02 7.49 -28.08
N ALA A 83 10.20 8.00 -28.47
CA ALA A 83 11.19 7.21 -29.22
C ALA A 83 11.65 5.98 -28.41
N ALA A 84 11.86 6.12 -27.09
CA ALA A 84 12.21 4.99 -26.23
C ALA A 84 11.08 3.95 -26.12
N LEU A 85 9.82 4.39 -26.17
CA LEU A 85 8.64 3.52 -26.11
C LEU A 85 8.30 2.86 -27.45
N SER A 86 8.73 3.43 -28.57
CA SER A 86 8.38 2.93 -29.93
C SER A 86 8.79 1.49 -30.20
N GLN A 87 9.82 0.97 -29.54
CA GLN A 87 10.26 -0.42 -29.62
C GLN A 87 9.21 -1.41 -29.07
N TYR A 88 8.24 -0.91 -28.29
CA TYR A 88 7.14 -1.70 -27.74
C TYR A 88 5.83 -1.55 -28.53
N LYS A 89 5.87 -0.89 -29.68
CA LYS A 89 4.73 -0.82 -30.58
C LYS A 89 4.25 -2.23 -30.94
N ASP A 90 2.94 -2.40 -31.01
CA ASP A 90 2.26 -3.68 -31.29
C ASP A 90 2.48 -4.77 -30.19
N LYS A 91 3.05 -4.38 -29.03
CA LYS A 91 3.23 -5.25 -27.86
C LYS A 91 2.10 -5.08 -26.87
N THR A 92 1.84 -6.13 -26.07
CA THR A 92 0.91 -6.11 -24.95
C THR A 92 1.67 -6.01 -23.64
N LEU A 93 1.47 -4.89 -22.91
CA LEU A 93 2.12 -4.61 -21.66
C LEU A 93 1.10 -4.67 -20.50
N ALA A 94 1.44 -5.41 -19.43
CA ALA A 94 0.69 -5.40 -18.20
C ALA A 94 1.15 -4.23 -17.32
N LEU A 95 0.20 -3.42 -16.83
CA LEU A 95 0.44 -2.28 -15.96
C LEU A 95 -0.42 -2.35 -14.70
N LEU A 96 -0.05 -1.61 -13.67
CA LEU A 96 -0.91 -1.34 -12.51
C LEU A 96 -2.04 -0.38 -12.91
N TRP A 97 -2.92 -0.90 -13.71
CA TRP A 97 -4.11 -0.26 -14.24
C TRP A 97 -5.18 -1.33 -14.50
N ASP A 98 -6.40 -1.04 -14.11
CA ASP A 98 -7.54 -1.92 -14.34
C ASP A 98 -8.82 -1.07 -14.38
N PRO A 99 -9.70 -1.24 -15.36
CA PRO A 99 -10.92 -0.42 -15.46
C PRO A 99 -11.92 -0.72 -14.34
N ASP A 100 -11.89 -1.92 -13.77
CA ASP A 100 -12.87 -2.41 -12.79
C ASP A 100 -12.30 -2.43 -11.34
N LEU A 101 -10.99 -2.27 -11.18
CA LEU A 101 -10.30 -2.31 -9.88
C LEU A 101 -9.54 -1.00 -9.60
N PRO A 102 -10.21 0.04 -9.12
CA PRO A 102 -9.59 1.36 -8.87
C PRO A 102 -8.40 1.29 -7.91
N VAL A 103 -8.43 0.40 -6.93
CA VAL A 103 -7.41 0.27 -5.89
C VAL A 103 -6.01 -0.07 -6.43
N ILE A 104 -5.93 -0.71 -7.61
CA ILE A 104 -4.66 -1.03 -8.27
C ILE A 104 -4.37 -0.13 -9.46
N SER A 105 -5.25 0.80 -9.81
CA SER A 105 -5.10 1.71 -10.95
C SER A 105 -4.28 2.94 -10.55
N THR A 106 -2.99 2.72 -10.28
CA THR A 106 -2.06 3.77 -9.80
C THR A 106 -1.38 4.53 -10.94
N VAL A 107 -1.34 3.95 -12.14
CA VAL A 107 -0.76 4.61 -13.32
C VAL A 107 -1.71 5.70 -13.82
N ASP A 108 -1.18 6.92 -14.00
CA ASP A 108 -1.98 8.06 -14.43
C ASP A 108 -2.55 7.91 -15.86
N GLY A 109 -3.78 8.40 -16.06
CA GLY A 109 -4.51 8.30 -17.33
C GLY A 109 -3.80 8.98 -18.51
N GLY A 110 -2.98 10.02 -18.24
CA GLY A 110 -2.17 10.68 -19.28
C GLY A 110 -1.11 9.74 -19.85
N PHE A 111 -0.45 8.97 -19.01
CA PHE A 111 0.53 7.99 -19.45
C PHE A 111 -0.13 6.80 -20.16
N ILE A 112 -1.26 6.30 -19.65
CA ILE A 112 -2.07 5.29 -20.34
C ILE A 112 -2.40 5.72 -21.78
N THR A 113 -2.92 6.94 -21.92
CA THR A 113 -3.25 7.52 -23.23
C THR A 113 -2.03 7.65 -24.14
N LEU A 114 -0.87 8.01 -23.58
CA LEU A 114 0.38 8.08 -24.32
C LEU A 114 0.75 6.70 -24.91
N LEU A 115 0.77 5.65 -24.07
CA LEU A 115 1.10 4.28 -24.49
C LEU A 115 0.18 3.80 -25.60
N GLN A 116 -1.12 4.03 -25.48
CA GLN A 116 -2.11 3.66 -26.50
C GLN A 116 -1.87 4.42 -27.83
N LYS A 117 -1.53 5.71 -27.79
CA LYS A 117 -1.21 6.50 -28.98
C LYS A 117 0.08 6.04 -29.66
N GLU A 118 1.02 5.49 -28.92
CA GLU A 118 2.24 4.89 -29.50
C GLU A 118 2.00 3.44 -29.99
N GLY A 119 0.75 2.95 -30.01
CA GLY A 119 0.37 1.65 -30.54
C GLY A 119 0.67 0.49 -29.60
N ILE A 120 0.76 0.75 -28.30
CA ILE A 120 1.00 -0.26 -27.26
C ILE A 120 -0.34 -0.72 -26.72
N THR A 121 -0.58 -2.02 -26.68
CA THR A 121 -1.76 -2.62 -26.05
C THR A 121 -1.52 -2.73 -24.55
N ILE A 122 -2.52 -2.33 -23.76
CA ILE A 122 -2.44 -2.33 -22.29
C ILE A 122 -3.36 -3.40 -21.73
N THR A 123 -2.85 -4.17 -20.77
CA THR A 123 -3.63 -5.13 -19.99
C THR A 123 -3.38 -4.93 -18.50
N SER A 124 -4.29 -5.42 -17.66
CA SER A 124 -4.19 -5.32 -16.21
C SER A 124 -3.10 -6.23 -15.64
N ALA A 125 -2.31 -5.70 -14.70
CA ALA A 125 -1.37 -6.48 -13.90
C ALA A 125 -2.01 -7.08 -12.62
N ALA A 126 -3.34 -7.05 -12.45
CA ALA A 126 -4.04 -7.51 -11.26
C ALA A 126 -3.67 -8.94 -10.84
N LYS A 127 -3.59 -9.88 -11.80
CA LYS A 127 -3.20 -11.27 -11.53
C LYS A 127 -1.76 -11.40 -11.02
N LEU A 128 -0.86 -10.59 -11.58
CA LEU A 128 0.54 -10.53 -11.13
C LEU A 128 0.59 -9.97 -9.70
N LEU A 129 -0.08 -8.86 -9.46
CA LEU A 129 -0.14 -8.23 -8.14
C LEU A 129 -0.71 -9.19 -7.09
N GLN A 130 -1.82 -9.87 -7.38
CA GLN A 130 -2.42 -10.84 -6.49
C GLN A 130 -1.43 -11.97 -6.12
N ARG A 131 -0.63 -12.44 -7.08
CA ARG A 131 0.35 -13.49 -6.82
C ARG A 131 1.48 -13.05 -5.88
N TYR A 132 1.93 -11.80 -5.97
CA TYR A 132 3.07 -11.29 -5.19
C TYR A 132 2.67 -10.57 -3.91
N LYS A 133 1.48 -9.97 -3.86
CA LYS A 133 1.00 -9.23 -2.69
C LYS A 133 -0.12 -9.96 -1.93
N GLY A 134 -0.92 -10.77 -2.62
CA GLY A 134 -2.03 -11.51 -2.00
C GLY A 134 -1.63 -12.84 -1.36
N ILE A 135 -0.41 -13.34 -1.60
CA ILE A 135 0.09 -14.58 -1.00
C ILE A 135 1.10 -14.23 0.09
N LEU A 136 0.71 -14.48 1.32
CA LEU A 136 1.58 -14.24 2.47
C LEU A 136 2.71 -15.28 2.55
N SER A 137 3.91 -14.83 2.89
CA SER A 137 5.01 -15.72 3.24
C SER A 137 4.77 -16.39 4.60
N ALA A 138 5.48 -17.48 4.90
CA ALA A 138 5.41 -18.11 6.21
C ALA A 138 5.78 -17.15 7.35
N VAL A 139 6.75 -16.25 7.11
CA VAL A 139 7.16 -15.21 8.07
C VAL A 139 6.04 -14.21 8.29
N SER A 140 5.39 -13.76 7.21
CA SER A 140 4.26 -12.83 7.28
C SER A 140 3.06 -13.45 8.01
N ILE A 141 2.76 -14.73 7.77
CA ILE A 141 1.69 -15.46 8.49
C ILE A 141 1.99 -15.48 9.99
N GLN A 142 3.21 -15.88 10.39
CA GLN A 142 3.59 -15.92 11.80
C GLN A 142 3.55 -14.53 12.46
N SER A 143 3.97 -13.47 11.73
CA SER A 143 3.88 -12.10 12.23
C SER A 143 2.43 -11.68 12.43
N GLN A 144 1.54 -12.01 11.50
CA GLN A 144 0.12 -11.73 11.62
C GLN A 144 -0.52 -12.47 12.82
N GLU A 145 -0.17 -13.74 13.02
CA GLU A 145 -0.67 -14.53 14.17
C GLU A 145 -0.24 -13.90 15.50
N ARG A 146 1.03 -13.47 15.62
CA ARG A 146 1.51 -12.76 16.83
C ARG A 146 0.81 -11.43 17.02
N ALA A 147 0.70 -10.62 15.96
CA ALA A 147 0.02 -9.33 16.01
C ALA A 147 -1.45 -9.50 16.39
N ALA A 148 -2.16 -10.47 15.84
CA ALA A 148 -3.55 -10.78 16.18
C ALA A 148 -3.71 -11.16 17.66
N ALA A 149 -2.85 -12.04 18.18
CA ALA A 149 -2.88 -12.41 19.61
C ALA A 149 -2.66 -11.18 20.52
N LEU A 150 -1.75 -10.27 20.15
CA LEU A 150 -1.52 -9.04 20.89
C LEU A 150 -2.70 -8.07 20.79
N LEU A 151 -3.33 -7.94 19.64
CA LEU A 151 -4.52 -7.11 19.46
C LEU A 151 -5.68 -7.62 20.32
N TYR A 152 -5.94 -8.93 20.36
CA TYR A 152 -6.93 -9.50 21.28
C TYR A 152 -6.62 -9.18 22.73
N LYS A 153 -5.36 -9.33 23.15
CA LYS A 153 -4.94 -8.96 24.50
C LYS A 153 -5.22 -7.48 24.79
N ILE A 154 -4.87 -6.60 23.87
CA ILE A 154 -5.07 -5.15 24.03
C ILE A 154 -6.55 -4.81 24.12
N ILE A 155 -7.42 -5.47 23.34
CA ILE A 155 -8.87 -5.29 23.46
C ILE A 155 -9.36 -5.66 24.88
N TYR A 156 -8.96 -6.80 25.43
CA TYR A 156 -9.34 -7.18 26.78
C TYR A 156 -8.77 -6.22 27.83
N ASP A 157 -7.50 -5.86 27.74
CA ASP A 157 -6.88 -4.88 28.65
C ASP A 157 -7.62 -3.51 28.57
N THR A 158 -8.09 -3.12 27.38
CA THR A 158 -8.87 -1.89 27.18
C THR A 158 -10.25 -1.96 27.82
N TRP A 159 -10.94 -3.10 27.69
CA TRP A 159 -12.20 -3.31 28.39
C TRP A 159 -12.03 -3.28 29.90
N ASP A 160 -10.97 -3.88 30.43
CA ASP A 160 -10.66 -3.82 31.88
C ASP A 160 -10.40 -2.38 32.32
N PHE A 161 -9.65 -1.59 31.53
CA PHE A 161 -9.42 -0.17 31.78
C PHE A 161 -10.74 0.63 31.83
N ILE A 162 -11.63 0.44 30.84
CA ILE A 162 -12.95 1.08 30.81
C ILE A 162 -13.79 0.67 32.05
N CYS A 163 -13.82 -0.64 32.36
CA CYS A 163 -14.57 -1.15 33.51
C CYS A 163 -14.05 -0.60 34.86
N GLN A 164 -12.74 -0.39 35.01
CA GLN A 164 -12.16 0.20 36.20
C GLN A 164 -12.64 1.65 36.41
N HIS A 165 -12.60 2.48 35.37
CA HIS A 165 -13.11 3.85 35.41
C HIS A 165 -14.59 3.90 35.72
N TYR A 166 -15.39 3.03 35.12
CA TYR A 166 -16.82 2.94 35.42
C TYR A 166 -17.08 2.59 36.90
N ARG A 167 -16.33 1.62 37.45
CA ARG A 167 -16.49 1.22 38.88
C ARG A 167 -16.02 2.30 39.85
N SER A 168 -14.96 3.04 39.54
CA SER A 168 -14.45 4.14 40.34
C SER A 168 -15.28 5.44 40.20
N LYS A 169 -16.22 5.45 39.23
CA LYS A 169 -17.01 6.64 38.86
C LYS A 169 -16.15 7.82 38.38
N GLU A 170 -14.99 7.53 37.85
CA GLU A 170 -14.12 8.53 37.21
C GLU A 170 -14.56 8.80 35.80
N PRO A 171 -14.68 10.07 35.37
CA PRO A 171 -15.02 10.38 33.99
C PRO A 171 -14.00 9.77 33.03
N LEU A 172 -14.49 9.13 31.98
CA LEU A 172 -13.66 8.54 30.92
C LEU A 172 -14.14 9.03 29.57
N ASN A 173 -13.26 9.68 28.81
CA ASN A 173 -13.56 10.12 27.45
C ASN A 173 -12.89 9.23 26.40
N GLU A 174 -13.34 9.38 25.15
CA GLU A 174 -12.87 8.60 24.00
C GLU A 174 -11.37 8.72 23.80
N ARG A 175 -10.81 9.93 23.98
CA ARG A 175 -9.37 10.20 23.82
C ARG A 175 -8.51 9.46 24.84
N ALA A 176 -8.94 9.38 26.09
CA ALA A 176 -8.21 8.66 27.12
C ALA A 176 -8.12 7.16 26.78
N VAL A 177 -9.20 6.56 26.26
CA VAL A 177 -9.17 5.16 25.81
C VAL A 177 -8.29 4.99 24.57
N GLN A 178 -8.35 5.92 23.62
CA GLN A 178 -7.49 5.90 22.44
C GLN A 178 -6.00 5.98 22.82
N ILE A 179 -5.63 6.86 23.73
CA ILE A 179 -4.26 6.98 24.24
C ILE A 179 -3.82 5.68 24.92
N PHE A 180 -4.67 5.09 25.77
CA PHE A 180 -4.39 3.81 26.39
C PHE A 180 -4.04 2.73 25.36
N ILE A 181 -4.84 2.61 24.28
CA ILE A 181 -4.60 1.62 23.20
C ILE A 181 -3.25 1.91 22.53
N LEU A 182 -2.94 3.17 22.18
CA LEU A 182 -1.68 3.56 21.55
C LEU A 182 -0.46 3.27 22.44
N GLU A 183 -0.59 3.46 23.77
CA GLU A 183 0.45 3.08 24.72
C GLU A 183 0.68 1.57 24.74
N GLN A 184 -0.39 0.75 24.64
CA GLN A 184 -0.24 -0.69 24.50
C GLN A 184 0.43 -1.08 23.17
N PHE A 185 0.10 -0.41 22.05
CA PHE A 185 0.79 -0.63 20.78
C PHE A 185 2.29 -0.35 20.93
N TYR A 186 2.66 0.76 21.53
CA TYR A 186 4.06 1.08 21.80
C TYR A 186 4.76 0.01 22.66
N LYS A 187 4.13 -0.37 23.78
CA LYS A 187 4.62 -1.39 24.71
C LYS A 187 4.90 -2.72 24.04
N TYR A 188 4.01 -3.17 23.15
CA TYR A 188 4.13 -4.45 22.43
C TYR A 188 4.84 -4.34 21.09
N LYS A 189 5.47 -3.20 20.77
CA LYS A 189 6.18 -2.95 19.52
C LYS A 189 5.29 -3.14 18.29
N LEU A 190 4.04 -2.74 18.40
CA LEU A 190 3.12 -2.66 17.28
C LEU A 190 3.19 -1.27 16.65
N THR A 191 2.80 -1.18 15.40
CA THR A 191 2.66 0.08 14.65
C THR A 191 1.37 0.10 13.87
N THR A 192 0.81 1.27 13.69
CA THR A 192 -0.40 1.51 12.89
C THR A 192 -0.19 2.75 12.02
N ASN A 193 -0.91 2.85 10.92
CA ASN A 193 -0.88 4.01 10.02
C ASN A 193 -1.89 5.11 10.42
N HIS A 194 -2.90 4.76 11.23
CA HIS A 194 -3.90 5.68 11.75
C HIS A 194 -4.20 5.33 13.20
N SER A 195 -4.65 6.30 13.97
CA SER A 195 -5.09 6.05 15.35
C SER A 195 -6.30 5.12 15.37
N PRO A 196 -6.43 4.25 16.41
CA PRO A 196 -7.61 3.41 16.56
C PRO A 196 -8.87 4.25 16.72
N VAL A 197 -10.00 3.76 16.21
CA VAL A 197 -11.30 4.40 16.43
C VAL A 197 -11.82 3.98 17.80
N VAL A 198 -12.17 4.98 18.61
CA VAL A 198 -12.86 4.82 19.90
C VAL A 198 -14.07 5.72 19.85
N ALA A 199 -15.26 5.14 19.90
CA ALA A 199 -16.51 5.91 19.79
C ALA A 199 -17.49 5.49 20.86
N PHE A 200 -18.15 6.49 21.48
CA PHE A 200 -19.17 6.30 22.53
C PHE A 200 -20.53 6.81 22.07
N GLY A 201 -21.58 6.07 22.38
CA GLY A 201 -22.95 6.46 22.12
C GLY A 201 -23.22 6.78 20.64
N ALA A 202 -23.69 7.98 20.34
CA ALA A 202 -24.02 8.39 18.97
C ALA A 202 -22.84 8.41 18.00
N HIS A 203 -21.61 8.57 18.48
CA HIS A 203 -20.39 8.56 17.64
C HIS A 203 -20.13 7.19 16.99
N THR A 204 -20.67 6.10 17.56
CA THR A 204 -20.55 4.75 16.98
C THR A 204 -21.26 4.58 15.63
N GLY A 205 -22.11 5.52 15.25
CA GLY A 205 -22.76 5.55 13.94
C GLY A 205 -21.90 6.08 12.79
N ASP A 206 -20.74 6.67 13.10
CA ASP A 206 -19.79 7.18 12.10
C ASP A 206 -18.63 6.19 11.91
N PRO A 207 -18.55 5.46 10.78
CA PRO A 207 -17.47 4.50 10.53
C PRO A 207 -16.08 5.13 10.35
N HIS A 208 -16.03 6.45 10.15
CA HIS A 208 -14.78 7.22 10.01
C HIS A 208 -14.59 8.22 11.14
N TYR A 209 -15.19 7.93 12.30
CA TYR A 209 -15.10 8.82 13.45
C TYR A 209 -13.63 9.02 13.87
N GLU A 210 -13.23 10.27 13.95
CA GLU A 210 -11.94 10.69 14.48
C GLU A 210 -12.13 11.32 15.87
N VAL A 211 -11.44 10.75 16.85
CA VAL A 211 -11.51 11.27 18.23
C VAL A 211 -10.88 12.66 18.28
N PRO A 212 -11.62 13.71 18.66
CA PRO A 212 -11.09 15.05 18.68
C PRO A 212 -10.04 15.25 19.80
N GLU A 213 -9.17 16.25 19.63
CA GLU A 213 -8.07 16.52 20.58
C GLU A 213 -8.55 16.95 21.96
N ASP A 214 -9.72 17.55 22.06
CA ASP A 214 -10.34 18.00 23.32
C ASP A 214 -10.90 16.86 24.18
N GLY A 215 -10.87 15.61 23.68
CA GLY A 215 -11.25 14.43 24.43
C GLY A 215 -12.43 13.66 23.88
N GLY A 216 -13.27 14.27 23.08
CA GLY A 216 -14.49 13.66 22.58
C GLY A 216 -15.55 13.42 23.68
N LYS A 217 -16.46 12.47 23.45
CA LYS A 217 -17.55 12.17 24.38
C LYS A 217 -17.03 11.51 25.65
N ILE A 218 -17.63 11.90 26.80
CA ILE A 218 -17.48 11.17 28.07
C ILE A 218 -18.50 10.01 28.06
N ALA A 219 -18.03 8.82 28.46
CA ALA A 219 -18.88 7.64 28.57
C ALA A 219 -20.01 7.82 29.57
N GLU A 220 -21.22 7.44 29.19
CA GLU A 220 -22.41 7.47 30.03
C GLU A 220 -23.02 6.06 30.15
N GLU A 221 -23.80 5.85 31.20
CA GLU A 221 -24.50 4.58 31.38
C GLU A 221 -25.52 4.35 30.23
N GLY A 222 -25.40 3.20 29.60
CA GLY A 222 -26.23 2.84 28.44
C GLY A 222 -25.62 3.18 27.08
N ASP A 223 -24.46 3.84 27.04
CA ASP A 223 -23.75 4.06 25.78
C ASP A 223 -23.27 2.73 25.17
N ILE A 224 -23.39 2.64 23.85
CA ILE A 224 -22.63 1.64 23.08
C ILE A 224 -21.21 2.15 22.98
N ILE A 225 -20.24 1.24 23.15
CA ILE A 225 -18.81 1.54 22.99
C ILE A 225 -18.29 0.74 21.80
N GLN A 226 -17.71 1.42 20.84
CA GLN A 226 -17.03 0.82 19.70
C GLN A 226 -15.52 1.00 19.83
N LEU A 227 -14.80 -0.09 19.66
CA LEU A 227 -13.36 -0.13 19.53
C LEU A 227 -13.02 -0.76 18.18
N ASP A 228 -12.42 0.01 17.27
CA ASP A 228 -11.90 -0.50 16.00
C ASP A 228 -10.39 -0.28 15.98
N ILE A 229 -9.65 -1.38 16.08
CA ILE A 229 -8.21 -1.36 16.25
C ILE A 229 -7.51 -2.24 15.21
N TRP A 230 -6.44 -1.73 14.66
CA TRP A 230 -5.57 -2.49 13.77
C TRP A 230 -4.12 -2.08 13.98
N ALA A 231 -3.26 -3.04 13.89
CA ALA A 231 -1.82 -2.80 13.97
C ALA A 231 -1.05 -3.98 13.39
N LYS A 232 0.23 -3.77 13.12
CA LYS A 232 1.17 -4.81 12.69
C LYS A 232 2.41 -4.76 13.58
N GLU A 233 3.14 -5.87 13.63
CA GLU A 233 4.45 -5.88 14.31
C GLU A 233 5.38 -4.86 13.67
N ARG A 234 6.07 -4.08 14.51
CA ARG A 234 7.23 -3.31 14.07
C ARG A 234 8.39 -4.28 13.93
N LEU A 235 8.72 -4.66 12.73
CA LEU A 235 9.95 -5.40 12.48
C LEU A 235 11.13 -4.50 12.87
N ALA A 236 12.15 -5.08 13.51
CA ALA A 236 13.38 -4.34 13.81
C ALA A 236 13.93 -3.79 12.49
N ASP A 237 14.37 -2.53 12.52
CA ASP A 237 15.05 -1.91 11.39
C ASP A 237 16.34 -2.70 11.17
N ASP A 238 16.31 -3.64 10.23
CA ASP A 238 17.49 -4.40 9.80
C ASP A 238 18.34 -3.61 8.80
N GLY A 239 18.12 -2.32 8.70
CA GLY A 239 18.83 -1.40 7.80
C GLY A 239 18.48 -1.57 6.32
N GLN A 240 17.60 -2.50 6.00
CA GLN A 240 17.05 -2.71 4.68
C GLN A 240 15.54 -2.54 4.80
N GLY A 241 15.03 -1.39 4.41
CA GLY A 241 13.65 -0.92 4.53
C GLY A 241 12.63 -2.02 4.82
N GLY A 242 12.26 -2.14 6.09
CA GLY A 242 11.52 -3.29 6.61
C GLY A 242 10.28 -3.59 5.79
N VAL A 243 10.20 -4.81 5.29
CA VAL A 243 8.99 -5.35 4.69
C VAL A 243 7.96 -5.43 5.82
N SER A 244 7.05 -4.47 5.83
CA SER A 244 5.88 -4.56 6.71
C SER A 244 5.04 -5.75 6.26
N ALA A 245 4.92 -6.72 7.14
CA ALA A 245 3.95 -7.79 7.00
C ALA A 245 2.52 -7.24 7.01
#